data_2598923ca9669217e6cb4def8f2c7d5e
#
_entry.id   2598923ca9669217e6cb4def8f2c7d5e
#
_cell.length_a   1.000
_cell.length_b   1.000
_cell.length_c   1.000
_cell.angle_alpha   90.00
_cell.angle_beta   90.00
_cell.angle_gamma   90.00
#
_symmetry.space_group_name_H-M   'P 1'
#
loop_
_entity.id
_entity.type
_entity.pdbx_description
1 polymer ?
#
loop_
_entity_poly.entity_id
_entity_poly.type
_entity_poly.pdbx_seq_one_letter_code
_entity_poly.pdbx_strand_id
1 'polypeptide(L)'
;MKNVTLGDYIISFDNTLTKEFCEGVCEKMKNDTRRSIGIVGRDKTLNLEIKNSYDLHISPLADWREEDGIFFTTLASFKDKYMDTLQENTGLTPDFFANTGYGYASNGDVFADTGYQIKMYEPGQRYNWHHDYIIDAKEGPRVLTYIWYLNDDFEGGETEFIDGTVIKPERGKMLFFPSTWMYVHRGKLVTKGNKYIATGWFYHQHPLTNSMFEDK
;
A
#
# COMPACT_ATOMS: atom_id res chain seq x y z
N MET A 1 -30.57 -5.16 0.88
CA MET A 1 -29.16 -4.89 0.53
C MET A 1 -28.64 -3.85 1.52
N LYS A 2 -27.42 -4.05 2.06
CA LYS A 2 -26.74 -2.99 2.83
C LYS A 2 -26.49 -1.80 1.92
N ASN A 3 -26.54 -0.58 2.48
CA ASN A 3 -26.12 0.61 1.76
C ASN A 3 -24.59 0.67 1.84
N VAL A 4 -23.90 0.21 0.79
CA VAL A 4 -22.44 0.10 0.74
C VAL A 4 -21.85 1.41 0.20
N THR A 5 -20.84 1.93 0.87
CA THR A 5 -20.10 3.15 0.52
C THR A 5 -18.65 2.83 0.16
N LEU A 6 -17.91 3.80 -0.37
CA LEU A 6 -16.46 3.63 -0.62
C LEU A 6 -15.69 3.36 0.68
N GLY A 7 -16.12 3.97 1.80
CA GLY A 7 -15.51 3.76 3.11
C GLY A 7 -15.54 2.32 3.61
N ASP A 8 -16.52 1.52 3.20
CA ASP A 8 -16.63 0.11 3.59
C ASP A 8 -15.51 -0.78 3.04
N TYR A 9 -14.77 -0.30 2.03
CA TYR A 9 -13.60 -0.97 1.45
C TYR A 9 -12.26 -0.45 2.01
N ILE A 10 -12.28 0.63 2.81
CA ILE A 10 -11.10 1.21 3.45
C ILE A 10 -11.01 0.62 4.85
N ILE A 11 -10.15 -0.37 5.05
CA ILE A 11 -10.10 -1.14 6.28
C ILE A 11 -8.71 -1.05 6.90
N SER A 12 -8.66 -0.77 8.19
CA SER A 12 -7.40 -0.72 8.93
C SER A 12 -7.40 -1.71 10.11
N PHE A 13 -6.20 -2.19 10.43
CA PHE A 13 -5.94 -3.08 11.55
C PHE A 13 -4.84 -2.47 12.41
N ASP A 14 -5.08 -2.40 13.72
CA ASP A 14 -4.11 -1.87 14.68
C ASP A 14 -3.14 -2.98 15.14
N ASN A 15 -1.94 -2.56 15.59
CA ASN A 15 -0.94 -3.44 16.21
C ASN A 15 -0.55 -4.66 15.35
N THR A 16 -0.45 -4.48 14.03
CA THR A 16 -0.06 -5.55 13.10
C THR A 16 1.44 -5.82 13.10
N LEU A 17 2.23 -4.86 13.53
CA LEU A 17 3.68 -4.92 13.70
C LEU A 17 4.06 -4.49 15.13
N THR A 18 5.13 -5.08 15.68
CA THR A 18 5.60 -4.70 17.01
C THR A 18 6.27 -3.32 16.98
N LYS A 19 6.30 -2.67 18.15
CA LYS A 19 6.97 -1.39 18.30
C LYS A 19 8.45 -1.47 17.94
N GLU A 20 9.13 -2.48 18.44
CA GLU A 20 10.57 -2.71 18.25
C GLU A 20 10.91 -2.89 16.77
N PHE A 21 10.09 -3.65 16.05
CA PHE A 21 10.25 -3.83 14.60
C PHE A 21 10.10 -2.50 13.86
N CYS A 22 9.03 -1.75 14.14
CA CYS A 22 8.78 -0.45 13.52
C CYS A 22 9.92 0.54 13.76
N GLU A 23 10.42 0.63 15.00
CA GLU A 23 11.54 1.49 15.36
C GLU A 23 12.84 1.07 14.64
N GLY A 24 13.10 -0.23 14.56
CA GLY A 24 14.24 -0.78 13.81
C GLY A 24 14.21 -0.41 12.33
N VAL A 25 13.05 -0.56 11.68
CA VAL A 25 12.86 -0.19 10.26
C VAL A 25 13.06 1.32 10.06
N CYS A 26 12.50 2.16 10.93
CA CYS A 26 12.66 3.61 10.85
C CYS A 26 14.12 4.03 10.95
N GLU A 27 14.86 3.49 11.92
CA GLU A 27 16.28 3.82 12.14
C GLU A 27 17.14 3.31 10.97
N LYS A 28 16.86 2.11 10.46
CA LYS A 28 17.55 1.55 9.30
C LYS A 28 17.30 2.38 8.04
N MET A 29 16.05 2.78 7.78
CA MET A 29 15.70 3.67 6.67
C MET A 29 16.38 5.04 6.77
N LYS A 30 16.43 5.62 7.97
CA LYS A 30 17.07 6.90 8.23
C LYS A 30 18.56 6.89 7.87
N ASN A 31 19.24 5.77 8.10
CA ASN A 31 20.68 5.62 7.87
C ASN A 31 21.01 5.02 6.49
N ASP A 32 20.02 4.54 5.73
CA ASP A 32 20.25 3.96 4.40
C ASP A 32 20.49 5.06 3.35
N THR A 33 21.68 5.04 2.76
CA THR A 33 22.09 6.03 1.75
C THR A 33 21.53 5.77 0.36
N ARG A 34 20.90 4.60 0.13
CA ARG A 34 20.30 4.22 -1.16
C ARG A 34 18.91 4.81 -1.37
N ARG A 35 18.32 5.44 -0.34
CA ARG A 35 17.04 6.14 -0.49
C ARG A 35 17.15 7.24 -1.56
N SER A 36 16.12 7.36 -2.37
CA SER A 36 16.04 8.34 -3.44
C SER A 36 14.80 9.21 -3.30
N ILE A 37 14.78 10.36 -3.96
CA ILE A 37 13.58 11.20 -4.00
C ILE A 37 12.48 10.44 -4.70
N GLY A 38 11.28 10.46 -4.10
CA GLY A 38 10.11 9.75 -4.60
C GLY A 38 9.68 10.26 -5.99
N ILE A 39 9.38 9.32 -6.86
CA ILE A 39 8.91 9.57 -8.24
C ILE A 39 7.42 9.23 -8.36
N VAL A 40 6.76 9.78 -9.37
CA VAL A 40 5.32 9.59 -9.61
C VAL A 40 5.05 9.03 -11.01
N GLY A 41 3.92 8.33 -11.13
CA GLY A 41 3.38 7.85 -12.39
C GLY A 41 4.16 6.72 -13.06
N ARG A 42 3.62 6.26 -14.19
CA ARG A 42 4.21 5.19 -15.01
C ARG A 42 5.57 5.61 -15.60
N ASP A 43 5.69 6.89 -15.96
CA ASP A 43 6.89 7.45 -16.59
C ASP A 43 7.99 7.80 -15.58
N LYS A 44 7.79 7.46 -14.30
CA LYS A 44 8.75 7.66 -13.22
C LYS A 44 9.28 9.10 -13.16
N THR A 45 8.36 10.07 -13.29
CA THR A 45 8.71 11.49 -13.30
C THR A 45 8.94 12.04 -11.91
N LEU A 46 9.90 12.95 -11.77
CA LEU A 46 10.08 13.73 -10.55
C LEU A 46 9.13 14.93 -10.58
N ASN A 47 8.17 14.96 -9.64
CA ASN A 47 7.28 16.10 -9.46
C ASN A 47 7.04 16.33 -7.96
N LEU A 48 7.81 17.24 -7.38
CA LEU A 48 7.79 17.55 -5.95
C LEU A 48 6.49 18.23 -5.48
N GLU A 49 5.71 18.82 -6.39
CA GLU A 49 4.40 19.37 -6.05
C GLU A 49 3.37 18.26 -5.80
N ILE A 50 3.51 17.14 -6.51
CA ILE A 50 2.66 15.97 -6.33
C ILE A 50 3.18 15.11 -5.19
N LYS A 51 4.48 14.72 -5.25
CA LYS A 51 5.10 13.82 -4.28
C LYS A 51 6.47 14.34 -3.87
N ASN A 52 6.61 14.60 -2.59
CA ASN A 52 7.88 14.94 -1.96
C ASN A 52 8.12 13.96 -0.81
N SER A 53 9.03 13.02 -0.99
CA SER A 53 9.38 11.96 -0.04
C SER A 53 10.75 11.38 -0.37
N TYR A 54 11.31 10.61 0.54
CA TYR A 54 12.42 9.72 0.26
C TYR A 54 11.91 8.28 0.25
N ASP A 55 12.21 7.55 -0.83
CA ASP A 55 11.73 6.19 -1.04
C ASP A 55 12.90 5.21 -1.11
N LEU A 56 12.70 4.01 -0.56
CA LEU A 56 13.60 2.88 -0.67
C LEU A 56 12.79 1.60 -0.93
N HIS A 57 13.02 0.94 -2.06
CA HIS A 57 12.45 -0.37 -2.32
C HIS A 57 13.34 -1.44 -1.69
N ILE A 58 12.86 -2.11 -0.65
CA ILE A 58 13.68 -2.98 0.20
C ILE A 58 13.74 -4.43 -0.28
N SER A 59 12.71 -4.95 -0.96
CA SER A 59 12.60 -6.37 -1.31
C SER A 59 13.77 -6.92 -2.16
N PRO A 60 14.39 -6.16 -3.08
CA PRO A 60 15.57 -6.65 -3.78
C PRO A 60 16.87 -6.56 -2.99
N LEU A 61 16.85 -5.99 -1.77
CA LEU A 61 18.04 -5.70 -0.98
C LEU A 61 18.34 -6.83 0.02
N ALA A 62 19.46 -7.50 -0.14
CA ALA A 62 19.81 -8.66 0.68
C ALA A 62 19.92 -8.35 2.19
N ASP A 63 20.35 -7.14 2.53
CA ASP A 63 20.47 -6.67 3.90
C ASP A 63 19.14 -6.24 4.54
N TRP A 64 18.04 -6.20 3.76
CA TRP A 64 16.67 -5.97 4.21
C TRP A 64 15.79 -7.24 4.22
N ARG A 65 16.40 -8.42 3.99
CA ARG A 65 15.67 -9.69 3.86
C ARG A 65 14.85 -10.05 5.10
N GLU A 66 15.35 -9.73 6.29
CA GLU A 66 14.64 -10.03 7.53
C GLU A 66 13.36 -9.20 7.64
N GLU A 67 13.45 -7.90 7.40
CA GLU A 67 12.30 -7.00 7.44
C GLU A 67 11.30 -7.32 6.32
N ASP A 68 11.78 -7.63 5.13
CA ASP A 68 10.96 -8.08 4.01
C ASP A 68 10.16 -9.34 4.36
N GLY A 69 10.78 -10.33 5.00
CA GLY A 69 10.12 -11.56 5.46
C GLY A 69 9.05 -11.31 6.53
N ILE A 70 9.26 -10.35 7.44
CA ILE A 70 8.27 -9.97 8.45
C ILE A 70 7.09 -9.25 7.80
N PHE A 71 7.34 -8.33 6.87
CA PHE A 71 6.27 -7.70 6.11
C PHE A 71 5.46 -8.72 5.33
N PHE A 72 6.12 -9.66 4.65
CA PHE A 72 5.47 -10.71 3.87
C PHE A 72 4.52 -11.57 4.72
N THR A 73 5.00 -12.10 5.85
CA THR A 73 4.17 -12.95 6.73
C THR A 73 3.01 -12.19 7.33
N THR A 74 3.23 -10.92 7.69
CA THR A 74 2.18 -10.04 8.21
C THR A 74 1.14 -9.73 7.12
N LEU A 75 1.60 -9.36 5.91
CA LEU A 75 0.73 -9.08 4.78
C LEU A 75 -0.18 -10.25 4.46
N ALA A 76 0.37 -11.47 4.36
CA ALA A 76 -0.38 -12.67 4.07
C ALA A 76 -1.49 -12.91 5.11
N SER A 77 -1.17 -12.79 6.40
CA SER A 77 -2.15 -12.96 7.49
C SER A 77 -3.28 -11.91 7.47
N PHE A 78 -2.95 -10.64 7.20
CA PHE A 78 -3.94 -9.56 7.24
C PHE A 78 -4.71 -9.38 5.94
N LYS A 79 -4.20 -9.86 4.81
CA LYS A 79 -4.96 -9.93 3.56
C LYS A 79 -6.23 -10.77 3.73
N ASP A 80 -6.13 -11.93 4.38
CA ASP A 80 -7.28 -12.80 4.61
C ASP A 80 -8.30 -12.12 5.53
N LYS A 81 -7.83 -11.48 6.61
CA LYS A 81 -8.70 -10.70 7.50
C LYS A 81 -9.36 -9.51 6.80
N TYR A 82 -8.65 -8.87 5.85
CA TYR A 82 -9.25 -7.82 5.03
C TYR A 82 -10.44 -8.36 4.23
N MET A 83 -10.30 -9.51 3.60
CA MET A 83 -11.37 -10.13 2.81
C MET A 83 -12.57 -10.53 3.69
N ASP A 84 -12.33 -11.08 4.87
CA ASP A 84 -13.38 -11.43 5.82
C ASP A 84 -14.15 -10.18 6.28
N THR A 85 -13.43 -9.13 6.69
CA THR A 85 -14.02 -7.84 7.10
C THR A 85 -14.78 -7.18 5.95
N LEU A 86 -14.24 -7.24 4.74
CA LEU A 86 -14.90 -6.70 3.55
C LEU A 86 -16.23 -7.42 3.27
N GLN A 87 -16.27 -8.73 3.41
CA GLN A 87 -17.50 -9.52 3.32
C GLN A 87 -18.52 -9.10 4.39
N GLU A 88 -18.08 -8.91 5.63
CA GLU A 88 -18.95 -8.45 6.73
C GLU A 88 -19.52 -7.05 6.44
N ASN A 89 -18.69 -6.12 5.96
CA ASN A 89 -19.08 -4.75 5.67
C ASN A 89 -20.06 -4.66 4.50
N THR A 90 -19.77 -5.37 3.42
CA THR A 90 -20.48 -5.21 2.14
C THR A 90 -21.55 -6.28 1.88
N GLY A 91 -21.42 -7.46 2.49
CA GLY A 91 -22.22 -8.64 2.17
C GLY A 91 -21.84 -9.31 0.85
N LEU A 92 -20.72 -8.92 0.24
CA LEU A 92 -20.18 -9.58 -0.95
C LEU A 92 -19.52 -10.89 -0.55
N THR A 93 -19.79 -11.95 -1.30
CA THR A 93 -19.22 -13.28 -1.03
C THR A 93 -17.85 -13.45 -1.68
N PRO A 94 -17.01 -14.39 -1.20
CA PRO A 94 -15.76 -14.74 -1.87
C PRO A 94 -15.97 -15.13 -3.34
N ASP A 95 -17.07 -15.79 -3.68
CA ASP A 95 -17.43 -16.14 -5.06
C ASP A 95 -17.64 -14.91 -5.95
N PHE A 96 -18.18 -13.82 -5.40
CA PHE A 96 -18.29 -12.56 -6.12
C PHE A 96 -16.91 -12.05 -6.55
N PHE A 97 -15.96 -12.05 -5.64
CA PHE A 97 -14.59 -11.63 -5.97
C PHE A 97 -13.91 -12.59 -6.93
N ALA A 98 -14.09 -13.91 -6.78
CA ALA A 98 -13.57 -14.91 -7.69
C ALA A 98 -14.09 -14.73 -9.13
N ASN A 99 -15.38 -14.45 -9.27
CA ASN A 99 -16.03 -14.32 -10.59
C ASN A 99 -15.81 -12.95 -11.26
N THR A 100 -15.44 -11.92 -10.52
CA THR A 100 -15.24 -10.56 -11.04
C THR A 100 -13.78 -10.20 -11.32
N GLY A 101 -12.87 -11.18 -11.25
CA GLY A 101 -11.43 -10.94 -11.43
C GLY A 101 -10.74 -10.32 -10.22
N TYR A 102 -11.46 -10.08 -9.13
CA TYR A 102 -10.88 -9.76 -7.82
C TYR A 102 -10.64 -11.03 -6.98
N GLY A 103 -10.72 -12.18 -7.66
CA GLY A 103 -10.85 -13.48 -7.04
C GLY A 103 -9.65 -13.91 -6.23
N TYR A 104 -9.96 -14.43 -5.09
CA TYR A 104 -9.15 -15.48 -4.50
C TYR A 104 -8.93 -16.55 -5.55
N ALA A 105 -7.70 -16.78 -5.85
CA ALA A 105 -7.30 -17.89 -6.69
C ALA A 105 -7.59 -19.21 -6.00
N SER A 106 -8.79 -19.71 -6.15
CA SER A 106 -9.07 -21.12 -5.88
C SER A 106 -8.37 -22.06 -6.89
N ASN A 107 -7.78 -21.50 -7.96
CA ASN A 107 -7.19 -22.22 -9.08
C ASN A 107 -5.78 -21.75 -9.47
N GLY A 108 -5.01 -21.19 -8.54
CA GLY A 108 -3.61 -20.82 -8.79
C GLY A 108 -3.38 -19.41 -9.33
N ASP A 109 -4.41 -18.57 -9.43
CA ASP A 109 -4.22 -17.14 -9.72
C ASP A 109 -3.60 -16.47 -8.51
N VAL A 110 -2.40 -16.01 -8.64
CA VAL A 110 -1.62 -15.45 -7.55
C VAL A 110 -1.79 -13.94 -7.55
N PHE A 111 -2.33 -13.37 -6.47
CA PHE A 111 -2.01 -11.99 -6.17
C PHE A 111 -0.52 -11.92 -5.85
N ALA A 112 0.27 -11.45 -6.80
CA ALA A 112 1.66 -11.13 -6.53
C ALA A 112 1.69 -9.74 -5.91
N ASP A 113 2.38 -9.60 -4.79
CA ASP A 113 2.68 -8.29 -4.24
C ASP A 113 3.91 -7.68 -4.93
N THR A 114 4.03 -6.35 -4.86
CA THR A 114 5.15 -5.62 -5.45
C THR A 114 6.42 -5.66 -4.61
N GLY A 115 6.41 -6.37 -3.50
CA GLY A 115 7.35 -6.15 -2.42
C GLY A 115 7.08 -4.82 -1.70
N TYR A 116 8.05 -4.37 -0.88
CA TYR A 116 7.85 -3.30 0.09
C TYR A 116 8.73 -2.10 -0.23
N GLN A 117 8.09 -0.91 -0.21
CA GLN A 117 8.75 0.38 -0.30
C GLN A 117 8.62 1.08 1.05
N ILE A 118 9.75 1.41 1.67
CA ILE A 118 9.75 2.32 2.82
C ILE A 118 9.80 3.75 2.30
N LYS A 119 8.92 4.59 2.82
CA LYS A 119 8.86 6.02 2.49
C LYS A 119 9.03 6.85 3.74
N MET A 120 9.88 7.84 3.65
CA MET A 120 10.11 8.84 4.68
C MET A 120 9.65 10.21 4.19
N TYR A 121 8.90 10.91 5.03
CA TYR A 121 8.46 12.29 4.81
C TYR A 121 8.98 13.16 5.94
N GLU A 122 9.73 14.19 5.59
CA GLU A 122 10.21 15.22 6.49
C GLU A 122 9.19 16.36 6.63
N PRO A 123 9.33 17.26 7.64
CA PRO A 123 8.48 18.45 7.72
C PRO A 123 8.49 19.25 6.41
N GLY A 124 7.30 19.63 5.95
CA GLY A 124 7.09 20.28 4.65
C GLY A 124 6.88 19.31 3.48
N GLN A 125 6.98 18.01 3.69
CA GLN A 125 6.77 17.01 2.66
C GLN A 125 5.37 16.40 2.73
N ARG A 126 4.89 15.92 1.58
CA ARG A 126 3.55 15.32 1.42
C ARG A 126 3.49 14.45 0.16
N TYR A 127 2.40 13.70 0.03
CA TYR A 127 1.96 13.14 -1.24
C TYR A 127 0.56 13.65 -1.54
N ASN A 128 0.42 14.50 -2.55
CA ASN A 128 -0.82 15.18 -2.91
C ASN A 128 -1.85 14.19 -3.48
N TRP A 129 -3.04 14.68 -3.84
CA TRP A 129 -4.13 13.88 -4.37
C TRP A 129 -3.69 13.01 -5.55
N HIS A 130 -3.88 11.71 -5.44
CA HIS A 130 -3.54 10.70 -6.45
C HIS A 130 -4.40 9.45 -6.27
N HIS A 131 -4.36 8.56 -7.22
CA HIS A 131 -4.80 7.18 -7.12
C HIS A 131 -3.63 6.24 -7.40
N ASP A 132 -3.71 5.02 -6.91
CA ASP A 132 -2.63 4.04 -7.05
C ASP A 132 -2.78 3.13 -8.28
N TYR A 133 -3.85 3.30 -9.06
CA TYR A 133 -4.12 2.46 -10.21
C TYR A 133 -3.08 2.67 -11.31
N ILE A 134 -2.36 1.61 -11.60
CA ILE A 134 -1.42 1.51 -12.72
C ILE A 134 -1.59 0.13 -13.34
N ILE A 135 -1.46 0.02 -14.64
CA ILE A 135 -1.33 -1.24 -15.37
C ILE A 135 0.14 -1.42 -15.70
N ASP A 136 0.79 -2.35 -15.01
CA ASP A 136 2.14 -2.77 -15.36
C ASP A 136 2.09 -3.80 -16.49
N ALA A 137 3.01 -3.71 -17.45
CA ALA A 137 3.00 -4.60 -18.62
C ALA A 137 3.32 -6.06 -18.27
N LYS A 138 4.06 -6.30 -17.19
CA LYS A 138 4.44 -7.65 -16.75
C LYS A 138 3.53 -8.18 -15.65
N GLU A 139 3.22 -7.31 -14.68
CA GLU A 139 2.52 -7.70 -13.47
C GLU A 139 0.99 -7.55 -13.58
N GLY A 140 0.50 -6.75 -14.53
CA GLY A 140 -0.92 -6.45 -14.69
C GLY A 140 -1.39 -5.22 -13.89
N PRO A 141 -2.72 -5.07 -13.67
CA PRO A 141 -3.26 -3.94 -12.94
C PRO A 141 -3.07 -4.08 -11.42
N ARG A 142 -2.76 -2.96 -10.76
CA ARG A 142 -2.82 -2.87 -9.30
C ARG A 142 -4.28 -2.91 -8.84
N VAL A 143 -4.59 -3.77 -7.88
CA VAL A 143 -5.96 -3.99 -7.41
C VAL A 143 -6.18 -3.60 -5.96
N LEU A 144 -5.18 -3.78 -5.11
CA LEU A 144 -5.27 -3.48 -3.68
C LEU A 144 -3.97 -2.81 -3.22
N THR A 145 -4.10 -1.72 -2.49
CA THR A 145 -3.00 -1.01 -1.83
C THR A 145 -2.94 -1.41 -0.37
N TYR A 146 -1.73 -1.58 0.14
CA TYR A 146 -1.47 -1.72 1.57
C TYR A 146 -0.45 -0.70 2.05
N ILE A 147 -0.68 -0.18 3.26
CA ILE A 147 0.20 0.79 3.93
C ILE A 147 0.35 0.38 5.39
N TRP A 148 1.58 0.31 5.89
CA TRP A 148 1.86 0.33 7.33
C TRP A 148 2.35 1.71 7.75
N TYR A 149 1.85 2.20 8.87
CA TYR A 149 2.41 3.34 9.56
C TYR A 149 3.46 2.84 10.56
N LEU A 150 4.72 3.22 10.37
CA LEU A 150 5.84 2.69 11.15
C LEU A 150 6.13 3.52 12.39
N ASN A 151 5.59 4.75 12.46
CA ASN A 151 5.71 5.62 13.62
C ASN A 151 4.49 6.54 13.75
N ASP A 152 4.39 7.21 14.90
CA ASP A 152 3.31 8.14 15.25
C ASP A 152 3.82 9.37 16.02
N ASP A 153 5.14 9.55 16.13
CA ASP A 153 5.82 10.65 16.81
C ASP A 153 6.07 11.85 15.87
N PHE A 154 5.08 12.20 15.04
CA PHE A 154 5.09 13.33 14.13
C PHE A 154 3.72 14.04 14.14
N GLU A 155 3.63 15.24 13.51
CA GLU A 155 2.38 15.99 13.39
C GLU A 155 1.98 16.16 11.90
N GLY A 156 0.69 16.05 11.61
CA GLY A 156 0.14 16.01 10.25
C GLY A 156 0.29 14.62 9.61
N GLY A 157 0.38 14.57 8.30
CA GLY A 157 0.69 13.33 7.56
C GLY A 157 -0.41 12.27 7.55
N GLU A 158 -1.65 12.58 7.92
CA GLU A 158 -2.78 11.65 7.84
C GLU A 158 -3.02 11.23 6.38
N THR A 159 -3.53 10.02 6.17
CA THR A 159 -4.06 9.60 4.87
C THR A 159 -5.51 10.02 4.77
N GLU A 160 -5.85 10.85 3.79
CA GLU A 160 -7.19 11.37 3.56
C GLU A 160 -7.70 10.94 2.18
N PHE A 161 -8.91 10.41 2.12
CA PHE A 161 -9.60 10.01 0.91
C PHE A 161 -10.57 11.08 0.41
N ILE A 162 -10.91 11.02 -0.88
CA ILE A 162 -11.77 12.00 -1.54
C ILE A 162 -13.19 12.04 -0.96
N ASP A 163 -13.65 10.95 -0.36
CA ASP A 163 -14.96 10.85 0.32
C ASP A 163 -14.97 11.47 1.72
N GLY A 164 -13.82 12.00 2.18
CA GLY A 164 -13.67 12.60 3.51
C GLY A 164 -13.19 11.62 4.59
N THR A 165 -13.00 10.35 4.27
CA THR A 165 -12.40 9.38 5.21
C THR A 165 -10.97 9.77 5.52
N VAL A 166 -10.63 9.85 6.82
CA VAL A 166 -9.29 10.20 7.29
C VAL A 166 -8.75 9.10 8.19
N ILE A 167 -7.60 8.56 7.82
CA ILE A 167 -6.88 7.56 8.61
C ILE A 167 -5.74 8.25 9.35
N LYS A 168 -5.83 8.24 10.68
CA LYS A 168 -4.77 8.74 11.55
C LYS A 168 -3.64 7.70 11.62
N PRO A 169 -2.39 8.11 11.35
CA PRO A 169 -1.24 7.25 11.55
C PRO A 169 -1.09 6.82 13.01
N GLU A 170 -0.90 5.54 13.22
CA GLU A 170 -0.55 4.95 14.52
C GLU A 170 0.49 3.86 14.25
N ARG A 171 1.51 3.78 15.10
CA ARG A 171 2.59 2.81 14.93
C ARG A 171 2.07 1.38 14.87
N GLY A 172 2.48 0.63 13.86
CA GLY A 172 2.04 -0.75 13.63
C GLY A 172 0.65 -0.90 13.04
N LYS A 173 -0.06 0.21 12.74
CA LYS A 173 -1.34 0.18 12.03
C LYS A 173 -1.13 -0.17 10.57
N MET A 174 -1.94 -1.07 10.04
CA MET A 174 -1.99 -1.46 8.64
C MET A 174 -3.30 -0.98 8.02
N LEU A 175 -3.23 -0.41 6.82
CA LEU A 175 -4.36 0.08 6.05
C LEU A 175 -4.41 -0.65 4.71
N PHE A 176 -5.62 -1.11 4.33
CA PHE A 176 -5.93 -1.62 3.00
C PHE A 176 -7.01 -0.79 2.33
N PHE A 177 -6.91 -0.60 1.03
CA PHE A 177 -7.95 -0.03 0.19
C PHE A 177 -7.73 -0.39 -1.29
N PRO A 178 -8.81 -0.44 -2.12
CA PRO A 178 -8.66 -0.70 -3.54
C PRO A 178 -7.80 0.36 -4.23
N SER A 179 -6.90 -0.08 -5.14
CA SER A 179 -5.99 0.84 -5.86
C SER A 179 -6.69 1.63 -6.98
N THR A 180 -7.96 1.34 -7.27
CA THR A 180 -8.68 1.89 -8.41
C THR A 180 -8.82 3.41 -8.37
N TRP A 181 -9.10 4.03 -9.51
CA TRP A 181 -9.21 5.48 -9.68
C TRP A 181 -10.30 6.15 -8.80
N MET A 182 -11.25 5.38 -8.25
CA MET A 182 -12.27 5.88 -7.32
C MET A 182 -11.71 6.17 -5.92
N TYR A 183 -10.60 5.54 -5.55
CA TYR A 183 -9.94 5.71 -4.24
C TYR A 183 -8.85 6.76 -4.30
N VAL A 184 -9.23 7.97 -4.79
CA VAL A 184 -8.33 9.12 -4.76
C VAL A 184 -8.04 9.49 -3.31
N HIS A 185 -6.77 9.61 -2.98
CA HIS A 185 -6.32 9.90 -1.62
C HIS A 185 -5.07 10.76 -1.62
N ARG A 186 -4.72 11.28 -0.45
CA ARG A 186 -3.47 12.01 -0.22
C ARG A 186 -2.85 11.66 1.13
N GLY A 187 -1.52 11.77 1.22
CA GLY A 187 -0.83 11.94 2.49
C GLY A 187 -0.72 13.43 2.78
N LYS A 188 -1.38 13.92 3.83
CA LYS A 188 -1.34 15.32 4.22
C LYS A 188 0.09 15.78 4.52
N LEU A 189 0.27 17.09 4.59
CA LEU A 189 1.54 17.70 4.93
C LEU A 189 2.02 17.25 6.31
N VAL A 190 3.26 16.77 6.39
CA VAL A 190 3.95 16.56 7.65
C VAL A 190 4.42 17.93 8.16
N THR A 191 4.02 18.31 9.37
CA THR A 191 4.33 19.64 9.93
C THR A 191 5.46 19.62 10.94
N LYS A 192 5.68 18.44 11.60
CA LYS A 192 6.75 18.26 12.58
C LYS A 192 7.13 16.78 12.71
N GLY A 193 8.39 16.50 12.95
CA GLY A 193 8.91 15.14 13.01
C GLY A 193 8.97 14.47 11.61
N ASN A 194 9.50 13.28 11.55
CA ASN A 194 9.56 12.50 10.31
C ASN A 194 8.51 11.40 10.33
N LYS A 195 7.72 11.29 9.27
CA LYS A 195 6.77 10.20 9.08
C LYS A 195 7.42 9.07 8.28
N TYR A 196 7.23 7.83 8.74
CA TYR A 196 7.66 6.62 8.03
C TYR A 196 6.49 5.71 7.75
N ILE A 197 6.40 5.20 6.51
CA ILE A 197 5.45 4.17 6.10
C ILE A 197 6.15 3.08 5.30
N ALA A 198 5.61 1.86 5.37
CA ALA A 198 5.88 0.82 4.39
C ALA A 198 4.66 0.66 3.50
N THR A 199 4.83 0.50 2.19
CA THR A 199 3.72 0.35 1.26
C THR A 199 4.07 -0.53 0.08
N GLY A 200 3.04 -1.07 -0.53
CA GLY A 200 3.08 -1.81 -1.78
C GLY A 200 1.68 -2.07 -2.30
N TRP A 201 1.62 -2.90 -3.31
CA TRP A 201 0.37 -3.17 -4.03
C TRP A 201 0.27 -4.64 -4.38
N PHE A 202 -0.95 -5.17 -4.42
CA PHE A 202 -1.24 -6.41 -5.10
C PHE A 202 -1.57 -6.15 -6.56
N TYR A 203 -1.00 -6.96 -7.43
CA TYR A 203 -1.35 -7.04 -8.83
C TYR A 203 -2.32 -8.20 -9.07
N HIS A 204 -3.21 -8.01 -10.02
CA HIS A 204 -4.03 -9.09 -10.55
C HIS A 204 -3.28 -9.74 -11.72
N GLN A 205 -2.64 -10.87 -11.46
CA GLN A 205 -2.02 -11.69 -12.51
C GLN A 205 -3.08 -12.59 -13.13
N HIS A 206 -3.43 -12.32 -14.39
CA HIS A 206 -4.29 -13.20 -15.16
C HIS A 206 -3.45 -13.92 -16.22
N PRO A 207 -3.63 -15.24 -16.44
CA PRO A 207 -2.88 -15.99 -17.47
C PRO A 207 -2.95 -15.38 -18.87
N LEU A 208 -4.04 -14.66 -19.19
CA LEU A 208 -4.21 -13.96 -20.46
C LEU A 208 -3.40 -12.66 -20.59
N THR A 209 -2.95 -12.05 -19.48
CA THR A 209 -2.08 -10.87 -19.56
C THR A 209 -0.68 -11.21 -20.06
N ASN A 210 -0.19 -12.41 -19.76
CA ASN A 210 1.11 -12.86 -20.25
C ASN A 210 1.08 -13.15 -21.78
N SER A 211 -0.03 -13.65 -22.31
CA SER A 211 -0.13 -13.97 -23.75
C SER A 211 -0.36 -12.74 -24.64
N MET A 212 -0.90 -11.64 -24.13
CA MET A 212 -1.16 -10.43 -24.93
C MET A 212 0.09 -9.56 -25.15
N PHE A 213 1.17 -9.78 -24.41
CA PHE A 213 2.38 -8.96 -24.43
C PHE A 213 3.64 -9.71 -24.91
N GLU A 214 3.55 -11.03 -25.13
CA GLU A 214 4.68 -11.84 -25.64
C GLU A 214 4.90 -11.76 -27.16
N ASP A 215 3.96 -11.20 -27.92
CA ASP A 215 3.97 -11.15 -29.40
C ASP A 215 4.35 -9.77 -29.98
N LYS A 216 5.30 -9.03 -29.36
CA LYS A 216 5.84 -7.82 -30.01
C LYS A 216 7.33 -7.64 -29.78
#